data_2b4446d5ec897bba685f62d6b595451e
#
_entry.id   2b4446d5ec897bba685f62d6b595451e
#
_cell.length_a   1.000
_cell.length_b   1.000
_cell.length_c   1.000
_cell.angle_alpha   90.00
_cell.angle_beta   90.00
_cell.angle_gamma   90.00
#
_symmetry.space_group_name_H-M   'P 1'
#
loop_
_entity.id
_entity.type
_entity.pdbx_description
1 polymer ?
#
loop_
_entity_poly.entity_id
_entity_poly.type
_entity_poly.pdbx_seq_one_letter_code
_entity_poly.pdbx_strand_id
1 'polypeptide(L)'
;LKEHQPDWVLIELGGNDALRGLPLNMTQDNLLAMTRLAQTTGAQVILLGMQMPPNYGPDMARQFEAAYAQVAKIQKAALVPFFLKGIGDDPEPLKWFQADRIHPNEAAQPRMLANVWPTLKKQLK
;
A
#
# COMPACT_ATOMS: atom_id res chain seq x y z
N LEU A 1 -2.10 -18.52 1.64
CA LEU A 1 -3.54 -18.40 1.89
C LEU A 1 -4.19 -19.75 2.23
N LYS A 2 -3.91 -20.78 1.45
CA LYS A 2 -4.48 -22.11 1.71
C LYS A 2 -3.97 -22.76 3.00
N GLU A 3 -2.71 -22.51 3.33
CA GLU A 3 -2.05 -23.09 4.50
C GLU A 3 -2.55 -22.46 5.80
N HIS A 4 -2.59 -21.12 5.86
CA HIS A 4 -2.89 -20.39 7.09
C HIS A 4 -4.35 -19.93 7.20
N GLN A 5 -5.07 -19.82 6.11
CA GLN A 5 -6.48 -19.40 6.06
C GLN A 5 -6.77 -18.14 6.90
N PRO A 6 -6.09 -17.01 6.61
CA PRO A 6 -6.26 -15.80 7.41
C PRO A 6 -7.66 -15.22 7.25
N ASP A 7 -8.16 -14.54 8.28
CA ASP A 7 -9.41 -13.78 8.21
C ASP A 7 -9.19 -12.42 7.56
N TRP A 8 -7.99 -11.86 7.70
CA TRP A 8 -7.60 -10.56 7.16
C TRP A 8 -6.28 -10.68 6.42
N VAL A 9 -6.21 -10.01 5.28
CA VAL A 9 -4.98 -9.91 4.47
C VAL A 9 -4.68 -8.44 4.23
N LEU A 10 -3.50 -7.99 4.63
CA LEU A 10 -3.00 -6.66 4.32
C LEU A 10 -2.05 -6.78 3.14
N ILE A 11 -2.31 -6.01 2.07
CA ILE A 11 -1.49 -6.02 0.86
C ILE A 11 -0.72 -4.71 0.77
N GLU A 12 0.60 -4.83 0.84
CA GLU A 12 1.54 -3.70 0.75
C GLU A 12 2.53 -4.00 -0.39
N LEU A 13 2.04 -3.87 -1.63
CA LEU A 13 2.79 -4.20 -2.83
C LEU A 13 2.51 -3.15 -3.93
N GLY A 14 3.36 -3.12 -4.94
CA GLY A 14 3.20 -2.24 -6.10
C GLY A 14 4.21 -1.10 -6.18
N GLY A 15 4.88 -0.75 -5.07
CA GLY A 15 5.88 0.32 -5.07
C GLY A 15 7.07 0.02 -5.95
N ASN A 16 7.57 -1.21 -5.93
CA ASN A 16 8.69 -1.62 -6.75
C ASN A 16 8.36 -1.58 -8.26
N ASP A 17 7.13 -1.94 -8.62
CA ASP A 17 6.67 -1.86 -10.01
C ASP A 17 6.77 -0.42 -10.53
N ALA A 18 6.30 0.54 -9.73
CA ALA A 18 6.36 1.96 -10.08
C ALA A 18 7.80 2.45 -10.22
N LEU A 19 8.67 2.06 -9.29
CA LEU A 19 10.08 2.46 -9.32
C LEU A 19 10.83 1.87 -10.53
N ARG A 20 10.40 0.72 -11.02
CA ARG A 20 10.95 0.09 -12.23
C ARG A 20 10.37 0.63 -13.52
N GLY A 21 9.40 1.56 -13.44
CA GLY A 21 8.75 2.12 -14.62
C GLY A 21 7.80 1.16 -15.32
N LEU A 22 7.28 0.16 -14.62
CA LEU A 22 6.30 -0.76 -15.20
C LEU A 22 4.97 -0.03 -15.43
N PRO A 23 4.17 -0.45 -16.44
CA PRO A 23 2.89 0.19 -16.70
C PRO A 23 1.95 0.12 -15.50
N LEU A 24 1.27 1.22 -15.20
CA LEU A 24 0.36 1.30 -14.06
C LEU A 24 -0.84 0.37 -14.18
N ASN A 25 -1.29 0.07 -15.40
CA ASN A 25 -2.37 -0.90 -15.59
C ASN A 25 -1.96 -2.31 -15.14
N MET A 26 -0.69 -2.67 -15.29
CA MET A 26 -0.18 -3.96 -14.76
C MET A 26 -0.23 -3.97 -13.24
N THR A 27 0.19 -2.89 -12.58
CA THR A 27 0.13 -2.77 -11.12
C THR A 27 -1.31 -2.89 -10.65
N GLN A 28 -2.22 -2.18 -11.30
CA GLN A 28 -3.65 -2.23 -10.95
C GLN A 28 -4.22 -3.63 -11.14
N ASP A 29 -3.91 -4.30 -12.25
CA ASP A 29 -4.38 -5.65 -12.53
C ASP A 29 -3.83 -6.65 -11.51
N ASN A 30 -2.57 -6.52 -11.12
CA ASN A 30 -1.95 -7.39 -10.13
C ASN A 30 -2.58 -7.18 -8.74
N LEU A 31 -2.80 -5.93 -8.33
CA LEU A 31 -3.48 -5.63 -7.07
C LEU A 31 -4.90 -6.20 -7.06
N LEU A 32 -5.60 -6.07 -8.17
CA LEU A 32 -6.95 -6.60 -8.32
C LEU A 32 -6.96 -8.13 -8.20
N ALA A 33 -6.03 -8.80 -8.88
CA ALA A 33 -5.91 -10.25 -8.85
C ALA A 33 -5.58 -10.76 -7.44
N MET A 34 -4.63 -10.14 -6.76
CA MET A 34 -4.25 -10.51 -5.39
C MET A 34 -5.42 -10.32 -4.41
N THR A 35 -6.14 -9.20 -4.54
CA THR A 35 -7.29 -8.90 -3.69
C THR A 35 -8.39 -9.95 -3.90
N ARG A 36 -8.69 -10.28 -5.15
CA ARG A 36 -9.68 -11.31 -5.47
C ARG A 36 -9.30 -12.67 -4.93
N LEU A 37 -8.04 -13.07 -5.09
CA LEU A 37 -7.55 -14.35 -4.57
C LEU A 37 -7.73 -14.44 -3.06
N ALA A 38 -7.37 -13.39 -2.33
CA ALA A 38 -7.56 -13.36 -0.88
C ALA A 38 -9.04 -13.45 -0.53
N GLN A 39 -9.92 -12.72 -1.22
CA GLN A 39 -11.35 -12.72 -0.96
C GLN A 39 -12.00 -14.06 -1.25
N THR A 40 -11.51 -14.81 -2.25
CA THR A 40 -12.06 -16.15 -2.55
C THR A 40 -11.84 -17.15 -1.42
N THR A 41 -10.88 -16.91 -0.55
CA THR A 41 -10.65 -17.75 0.64
C THR A 41 -11.53 -17.34 1.83
N GLY A 42 -12.37 -16.31 1.68
CA GLY A 42 -13.18 -15.75 2.75
C GLY A 42 -12.50 -14.65 3.53
N ALA A 43 -11.26 -14.28 3.19
CA ALA A 43 -10.53 -13.21 3.87
C ALA A 43 -11.07 -11.83 3.47
N GLN A 44 -11.00 -10.89 4.40
CA GLN A 44 -11.17 -9.48 4.10
C GLN A 44 -9.82 -8.87 3.81
N VAL A 45 -9.79 -7.82 2.97
CA VAL A 45 -8.53 -7.25 2.49
C VAL A 45 -8.44 -5.77 2.87
N ILE A 46 -7.27 -5.37 3.31
CA ILE A 46 -6.89 -3.96 3.49
C ILE A 46 -5.71 -3.69 2.56
N LEU A 47 -5.88 -2.72 1.66
CA LEU A 47 -4.80 -2.27 0.79
C LEU A 47 -4.02 -1.15 1.48
N LEU A 48 -2.71 -1.26 1.48
CA LEU A 48 -1.81 -0.23 1.99
C LEU A 48 -1.28 0.56 0.80
N GLY A 49 -1.81 1.77 0.62
CA GLY A 49 -1.48 2.61 -0.51
C GLY A 49 -0.10 3.23 -0.40
N MET A 50 0.47 3.56 -1.54
CA MET A 50 1.79 4.18 -1.67
C MET A 50 1.67 5.45 -2.51
N GLN A 51 2.63 6.36 -2.35
CA GLN A 51 2.78 7.55 -3.20
C GLN A 51 4.08 7.44 -3.96
N MET A 52 4.07 7.94 -5.20
CA MET A 52 5.29 8.04 -5.99
C MET A 52 6.15 9.22 -5.52
N PRO A 53 7.48 9.10 -5.62
CA PRO A 53 8.36 10.26 -5.38
C PRO A 53 7.99 11.43 -6.31
N PRO A 54 8.19 12.69 -5.84
CA PRO A 54 7.79 13.88 -6.62
C PRO A 54 8.44 14.00 -7.99
N ASN A 55 9.63 13.41 -8.17
CA ASN A 55 10.37 13.48 -9.43
C ASN A 55 9.71 12.71 -10.59
N TYR A 56 8.69 11.91 -10.33
CA TYR A 56 7.92 11.21 -11.38
C TYR A 56 6.80 12.07 -11.97
N GLY A 57 6.55 13.24 -11.41
CA GLY A 57 5.54 14.17 -11.87
C GLY A 57 4.16 13.98 -11.26
N PRO A 58 3.31 15.05 -11.26
CA PRO A 58 2.02 15.01 -10.58
C PRO A 58 1.00 14.08 -11.24
N ASP A 59 1.03 13.94 -12.57
CA ASP A 59 0.06 13.08 -13.27
C ASP A 59 0.29 11.61 -12.95
N MET A 60 1.56 11.18 -12.98
CA MET A 60 1.92 9.82 -12.64
C MET A 60 1.60 9.51 -11.17
N ALA A 61 1.86 10.46 -10.28
CA ALA A 61 1.55 10.30 -8.86
C ALA A 61 0.05 10.10 -8.64
N ARG A 62 -0.80 10.90 -9.31
CA ARG A 62 -2.26 10.77 -9.21
C ARG A 62 -2.75 9.43 -9.74
N GLN A 63 -2.21 8.99 -10.88
CA GLN A 63 -2.59 7.71 -11.48
C GLN A 63 -2.19 6.54 -10.59
N PHE A 64 -1.02 6.62 -9.98
CA PHE A 64 -0.55 5.59 -9.06
C PHE A 64 -1.43 5.48 -7.82
N GLU A 65 -1.75 6.60 -7.20
CA GLU A 65 -2.67 6.61 -6.05
C GLU A 65 -4.08 6.12 -6.45
N ALA A 66 -4.55 6.54 -7.63
CA ALA A 66 -5.86 6.14 -8.12
C ALA A 66 -5.96 4.63 -8.37
N ALA A 67 -4.87 3.96 -8.72
CA ALA A 67 -4.86 2.52 -8.92
C ALA A 67 -5.28 1.77 -7.65
N TYR A 68 -4.74 2.14 -6.50
CA TYR A 68 -5.12 1.55 -5.21
C TYR A 68 -6.57 1.86 -4.86
N ALA A 69 -6.98 3.11 -5.03
CA ALA A 69 -8.34 3.53 -4.72
C ALA A 69 -9.38 2.81 -5.57
N GLN A 70 -9.10 2.60 -6.86
CA GLN A 70 -10.00 1.89 -7.76
C GLN A 70 -10.13 0.41 -7.39
N VAL A 71 -9.02 -0.27 -7.11
CA VAL A 71 -9.07 -1.67 -6.68
C VAL A 71 -9.87 -1.81 -5.40
N ALA A 72 -9.62 -0.94 -4.42
CA ALA A 72 -10.37 -0.94 -3.17
C ALA A 72 -11.87 -0.76 -3.40
N LYS A 73 -12.25 0.15 -4.28
CA LYS A 73 -13.64 0.42 -4.61
C LYS A 73 -14.31 -0.74 -5.33
N ILE A 74 -13.65 -1.31 -6.34
CA ILE A 74 -14.19 -2.41 -7.14
C ILE A 74 -14.38 -3.67 -6.29
N GLN A 75 -13.42 -3.98 -5.44
CA GLN A 75 -13.43 -5.19 -4.62
C GLN A 75 -13.98 -4.98 -3.20
N LYS A 76 -14.45 -3.78 -2.89
CA LYS A 76 -14.96 -3.43 -1.55
C LYS A 76 -13.96 -3.76 -0.45
N ALA A 77 -12.69 -3.47 -0.70
CA ALA A 77 -11.61 -3.60 0.26
C ALA A 77 -11.40 -2.28 0.99
N ALA A 78 -10.89 -2.35 2.22
CA ALA A 78 -10.47 -1.14 2.93
C ALA A 78 -9.16 -0.62 2.36
N LEU A 79 -8.90 0.67 2.50
CA LEU A 79 -7.71 1.32 1.99
C LEU A 79 -7.09 2.22 3.04
N VAL A 80 -5.79 2.07 3.26
CA VAL A 80 -4.95 3.08 3.90
C VAL A 80 -4.32 3.89 2.77
N PRO A 81 -4.71 5.15 2.55
CA PRO A 81 -4.33 5.88 1.34
C PRO A 81 -2.83 6.07 1.16
N PHE A 82 -2.11 6.32 2.25
CA PHE A 82 -0.65 6.43 2.22
C PHE A 82 -0.05 5.81 3.47
N PHE A 83 0.52 4.62 3.31
CA PHE A 83 1.12 3.85 4.40
C PHE A 83 2.32 4.57 5.05
N LEU A 84 3.09 5.31 4.26
CA LEU A 84 4.29 6.02 4.71
C LEU A 84 4.04 7.51 5.03
N LYS A 85 2.81 7.87 5.35
CA LYS A 85 2.49 9.26 5.74
C LYS A 85 3.30 9.68 6.96
N GLY A 86 3.90 10.86 6.89
CA GLY A 86 4.79 11.37 7.94
C GLY A 86 6.19 10.79 7.89
N ILE A 87 6.48 9.92 6.93
CA ILE A 87 7.77 9.25 6.73
C ILE A 87 8.33 9.64 5.37
N GLY A 88 7.69 9.20 4.29
CA GLY A 88 8.13 9.49 2.93
C GLY A 88 7.96 10.96 2.53
N ASP A 89 6.99 11.63 3.10
CA ASP A 89 6.73 13.07 2.87
C ASP A 89 7.33 14.00 3.94
N ASP A 90 8.14 13.46 4.85
CA ASP A 90 8.89 14.26 5.82
C ASP A 90 9.91 15.14 5.09
N PRO A 91 10.14 16.42 5.50
CA PRO A 91 11.20 17.25 4.91
C PRO A 91 12.60 16.63 4.99
N GLU A 92 12.85 15.78 5.97
CA GLU A 92 14.11 15.04 6.12
C GLU A 92 13.85 13.54 6.08
N PRO A 93 13.45 12.98 4.92
CA PRO A 93 12.98 11.60 4.88
C PRO A 93 14.05 10.56 5.18
N LEU A 94 15.34 10.88 4.95
CA LEU A 94 16.42 9.92 5.12
C LEU A 94 16.56 9.39 6.54
N LYS A 95 16.11 10.14 7.55
CA LYS A 95 16.14 9.67 8.94
C LYS A 95 15.20 8.49 9.20
N TRP A 96 14.24 8.24 8.29
CA TRP A 96 13.24 7.19 8.40
C TRP A 96 13.54 5.97 7.53
N PHE A 97 14.59 6.03 6.69
CA PHE A 97 14.87 4.98 5.72
C PHE A 97 16.20 4.28 5.99
N GLN A 98 16.31 3.05 5.51
CA GLN A 98 17.56 2.30 5.48
C GLN A 98 18.52 2.92 4.46
N ALA A 99 19.75 2.39 4.41
CA ALA A 99 20.78 2.90 3.50
C ALA A 99 20.37 2.87 2.02
N ASP A 100 19.47 1.99 1.63
CA ASP A 100 18.94 1.89 0.27
C ASP A 100 17.98 3.04 -0.09
N ARG A 101 17.56 3.84 0.89
CA ARG A 101 16.63 4.99 0.75
C ARG A 101 15.24 4.60 0.25
N ILE A 102 14.91 3.32 0.29
CA ILE A 102 13.64 2.78 -0.20
C ILE A 102 12.85 2.16 0.95
N HIS A 103 13.50 1.35 1.78
CA HIS A 103 12.83 0.63 2.85
C HIS A 103 12.92 1.42 4.17
N PRO A 104 11.78 1.56 4.89
CA PRO A 104 11.78 2.21 6.20
C PRO A 104 12.69 1.49 7.20
N ASN A 105 13.29 2.27 8.08
CA ASN A 105 14.12 1.74 9.15
C ASN A 105 13.31 1.46 10.43
N GLU A 106 13.99 1.07 11.50
CA GLU A 106 13.34 0.75 12.78
C GLU A 106 12.59 1.94 13.37
N ALA A 107 13.15 3.14 13.26
CA ALA A 107 12.55 4.35 13.82
C ALA A 107 11.21 4.71 13.16
N ALA A 108 10.98 4.26 11.92
CA ALA A 108 9.76 4.52 11.18
C ALA A 108 8.60 3.60 11.60
N GLN A 109 8.86 2.47 12.23
CA GLN A 109 7.84 1.45 12.50
C GLN A 109 6.65 1.95 13.33
N PRO A 110 6.84 2.72 14.42
CA PRO A 110 5.69 3.23 15.18
C PRO A 110 4.78 4.14 14.36
N ARG A 111 5.35 4.96 13.45
CA ARG A 111 4.55 5.81 12.57
C ARG A 111 3.78 5.01 11.52
N MET A 112 4.40 3.97 10.98
CA MET A 112 3.75 3.07 10.03
C MET A 112 2.54 2.40 10.70
N LEU A 113 2.71 1.92 11.93
CA LEU A 113 1.62 1.35 12.70
C LEU A 113 0.51 2.39 12.94
N ALA A 114 0.87 3.61 13.31
CA ALA A 114 -0.10 4.68 13.54
C ALA A 114 -0.91 5.01 12.27
N ASN A 115 -0.32 4.86 11.09
CA ASN A 115 -1.00 5.09 9.82
C ASN A 115 -2.00 3.98 9.47
N VAL A 116 -1.72 2.75 9.88
CA VAL A 116 -2.56 1.58 9.57
C VAL A 116 -3.64 1.35 10.63
N TRP A 117 -3.32 1.59 11.89
CA TRP A 117 -4.13 1.17 13.03
C TRP A 117 -5.57 1.68 13.00
N PRO A 118 -5.86 2.96 12.69
CA PRO A 118 -7.25 3.43 12.66
C PRO A 118 -8.12 2.65 11.68
N THR A 119 -7.60 2.33 10.49
CA THR A 119 -8.33 1.55 9.50
C THR A 119 -8.46 0.09 9.95
N LEU A 120 -7.38 -0.52 10.39
CA LEU A 120 -7.38 -1.91 10.86
C LEU A 120 -8.33 -2.09 12.04
N LYS A 121 -8.26 -1.22 13.03
CA LYS A 121 -9.12 -1.28 14.22
C LYS A 121 -10.60 -1.24 13.86
N LYS A 122 -10.98 -0.39 12.90
CA LYS A 122 -12.35 -0.30 12.38
C LYS A 122 -12.82 -1.61 11.78
N GLN A 123 -11.94 -2.28 11.05
CA GLN A 123 -12.27 -3.52 10.35
C GLN A 123 -12.38 -4.72 11.29
N LEU A 124 -11.65 -4.71 12.40
CA LEU A 124 -11.61 -5.83 13.37
C LEU A 124 -12.84 -5.88 14.28
N LYS A 125 -13.72 -4.93 14.21
CA LYS A 125 -14.93 -4.91 15.02
C LYS A 125 -15.98 -5.91 14.58
#